data_7512bf04e79bb643feb26e4f3bd9ee8b
#
_entry.id   7512bf04e79bb643feb26e4f3bd9ee8b
#
_cell.length_a   1.000
_cell.length_b   1.000
_cell.length_c   1.000
_cell.angle_alpha   90.00
_cell.angle_beta   90.00
_cell.angle_gamma   90.00
#
_symmetry.space_group_name_H-M   'P 1'
#
loop_
_entity.id
_entity.type
_entity.pdbx_description
1 polymer ?
#
loop_
_entity_poly.entity_id
_entity_poly.type
_entity_poly.pdbx_seq_one_letter_code
_entity_poly.pdbx_strand_id
1 'polypeptide(L)'
;MSEAAGEGPPSLTIACFSGPNLQLLGTREPEVYGKLTLAEIDERLVARGRELGVHVDARQTNHEGTLCDWIAELPGRADGLLMNAGAYTHTSIAILDALRATRIPCVEVHLSNPEAREPFRKTSYMAAACVGKIAGFGADSYLLALEALARRLRST
;
A
#
# COMPACT_ATOMS: atom_id res chain seq x y z
N MET A 1 26.54 26.51 23.52
CA MET A 1 26.03 25.15 23.82
C MET A 1 25.08 24.77 22.71
N SER A 2 25.52 23.94 21.80
CA SER A 2 24.59 23.35 20.81
C SER A 2 23.87 22.22 21.51
N GLU A 3 22.57 22.37 21.73
CA GLU A 3 21.72 21.22 21.97
C GLU A 3 21.83 20.35 20.73
N ALA A 4 22.42 19.19 20.87
CA ALA A 4 22.30 18.16 19.86
C ALA A 4 20.81 17.84 19.79
N ALA A 5 20.14 18.33 18.75
CA ALA A 5 18.82 17.87 18.40
C ALA A 5 18.95 16.36 18.27
N GLY A 6 18.31 15.61 19.17
CA GLY A 6 18.33 14.18 19.12
C GLY A 6 17.90 13.75 17.73
N GLU A 7 18.76 13.04 17.02
CA GLU A 7 18.42 12.49 15.72
C GLU A 7 17.24 11.56 15.94
N GLY A 8 16.06 11.98 15.46
CA GLY A 8 14.90 11.09 15.41
C GLY A 8 15.19 9.87 14.53
N PRO A 9 14.30 8.85 14.51
CA PRO A 9 14.48 7.72 13.61
C PRO A 9 14.65 8.22 12.17
N PRO A 10 15.46 7.52 11.34
CA PRO A 10 15.66 7.91 9.95
C PRO A 10 14.33 8.13 9.23
N SER A 11 14.25 9.22 8.48
CA SER A 11 13.09 9.53 7.66
C SER A 11 12.94 8.47 6.56
N LEU A 12 11.74 7.92 6.44
CA LEU A 12 11.38 6.96 5.41
C LEU A 12 10.35 7.57 4.46
N THR A 13 10.37 7.16 3.21
CA THR A 13 9.31 7.42 2.25
C THR A 13 8.67 6.09 1.87
N ILE A 14 7.36 5.98 2.09
CA ILE A 14 6.56 4.81 1.71
C ILE A 14 5.47 5.29 0.75
N ALA A 15 5.47 4.75 -0.46
CA ALA A 15 4.41 4.96 -1.42
C ALA A 15 3.21 4.08 -1.08
N CYS A 16 2.02 4.55 -1.40
CA CYS A 16 0.78 3.77 -1.27
C CYS A 16 -0.01 3.89 -2.56
N PHE A 17 -0.07 2.82 -3.34
CA PHE A 17 -0.77 2.80 -4.61
C PHE A 17 -2.06 2.00 -4.49
N SER A 18 -3.15 2.63 -4.91
CA SER A 18 -4.48 2.04 -4.94
C SER A 18 -4.96 1.91 -6.39
N GLY A 19 -5.47 0.75 -6.73
CA GLY A 19 -5.84 0.35 -8.08
C GLY A 19 -7.29 0.68 -8.46
N PRO A 20 -7.84 -0.05 -9.45
CA PRO A 20 -9.09 0.33 -10.11
C PRO A 20 -10.27 0.34 -9.14
N ASN A 21 -11.15 1.31 -9.37
CA ASN A 21 -12.41 1.50 -8.65
C ASN A 21 -12.27 1.93 -7.18
N LEU A 22 -11.05 2.05 -6.65
CA LEU A 22 -10.87 2.46 -5.26
C LEU A 22 -11.21 3.94 -5.02
N GLN A 23 -11.23 4.77 -6.06
CA GLN A 23 -11.75 6.14 -5.98
C GLN A 23 -13.26 6.18 -5.67
N LEU A 24 -13.97 5.06 -5.85
CA LEU A 24 -15.40 4.94 -5.56
C LEU A 24 -15.71 4.48 -4.13
N LEU A 25 -14.69 4.30 -3.29
CA LEU A 25 -14.88 3.94 -1.89
C LEU A 25 -15.78 4.97 -1.18
N GLY A 26 -16.62 4.47 -0.28
CA GLY A 26 -17.62 5.27 0.42
C GLY A 26 -18.98 5.29 -0.28
N THR A 27 -19.02 5.01 -1.58
CA THR A 27 -20.25 4.96 -2.38
C THR A 27 -20.51 3.59 -2.99
N ARG A 28 -19.47 2.73 -3.06
CA ARG A 28 -19.51 1.39 -3.66
C ARG A 28 -19.53 0.32 -2.58
N GLU A 29 -20.53 -0.54 -2.58
CA GLU A 29 -20.62 -1.73 -1.72
C GLU A 29 -20.11 -1.48 -0.29
N PRO A 30 -20.68 -0.52 0.47
CA PRO A 30 -20.15 -0.14 1.78
C PRO A 30 -20.13 -1.30 2.79
N GLU A 31 -20.98 -2.31 2.62
CA GLU A 31 -21.00 -3.53 3.44
C GLU A 31 -19.75 -4.40 3.22
N VAL A 32 -19.06 -4.25 2.07
CA VAL A 32 -17.82 -5.00 1.76
C VAL A 32 -16.59 -4.16 2.09
N TYR A 33 -16.56 -2.90 1.65
CA TYR A 33 -15.37 -2.03 1.68
C TYR A 33 -15.38 -0.98 2.79
N GLY A 34 -16.53 -0.81 3.49
CA GLY A 34 -16.72 0.23 4.49
C GLY A 34 -17.22 1.54 3.88
N LYS A 35 -17.47 2.54 4.75
CA LYS A 35 -18.05 3.83 4.39
C LYS A 35 -17.03 4.93 4.16
N LEU A 36 -15.77 4.73 4.54
CA LEU A 36 -14.72 5.71 4.35
C LEU A 36 -14.39 5.87 2.87
N THR A 37 -14.15 7.10 2.46
CA THR A 37 -13.61 7.40 1.14
C THR A 37 -12.13 7.10 1.08
N LEU A 38 -11.58 6.91 -0.13
CA LEU A 38 -10.13 6.74 -0.29
C LEU A 38 -9.37 7.97 0.20
N ALA A 39 -9.88 9.18 -0.06
CA ALA A 39 -9.27 10.43 0.42
C ALA A 39 -9.14 10.44 1.94
N GLU A 40 -10.15 9.98 2.67
CA GLU A 40 -10.11 9.88 4.14
C GLU A 40 -9.09 8.85 4.61
N ILE A 41 -8.97 7.72 3.91
CA ILE A 41 -7.94 6.71 4.19
C ILE A 41 -6.54 7.29 3.96
N ASP A 42 -6.34 7.98 2.84
CA ASP A 42 -5.06 8.62 2.52
C ASP A 42 -4.68 9.67 3.56
N GLU A 43 -5.63 10.48 4.03
CA GLU A 43 -5.40 11.45 5.11
C GLU A 43 -4.93 10.78 6.40
N ARG A 44 -5.56 9.65 6.77
CA ARG A 44 -5.16 8.86 7.94
C ARG A 44 -3.76 8.27 7.78
N LEU A 45 -3.43 7.80 6.58
CA LEU A 45 -2.09 7.28 6.28
C LEU A 45 -1.03 8.37 6.41
N VAL A 46 -1.28 9.54 5.85
CA VAL A 46 -0.36 10.68 5.94
C VAL A 46 -0.16 11.09 7.40
N ALA A 47 -1.24 11.20 8.17
CA ALA A 47 -1.18 11.57 9.59
C ALA A 47 -0.42 10.52 10.41
N ARG A 48 -0.70 9.24 10.22
CA ARG A 48 0.02 8.17 10.90
C ARG A 48 1.48 8.10 10.49
N GLY A 49 1.77 8.34 9.21
CA GLY A 49 3.14 8.44 8.71
C GLY A 49 3.95 9.49 9.45
N ARG A 50 3.38 10.68 9.66
CA ARG A 50 4.06 11.74 10.43
C ARG A 50 4.42 11.30 11.85
N GLU A 51 3.51 10.59 12.52
CA GLU A 51 3.77 10.04 13.85
C GLU A 51 4.90 9.00 13.85
N LEU A 52 5.03 8.26 12.75
CA LEU A 52 6.05 7.21 12.58
C LEU A 52 7.35 7.71 11.96
N GLY A 53 7.46 8.99 11.60
CA GLY A 53 8.60 9.52 10.85
C GLY A 53 8.66 9.03 9.40
N VAL A 54 7.50 8.83 8.79
CA VAL A 54 7.33 8.32 7.41
C VAL A 54 6.62 9.38 6.57
N HIS A 55 7.21 9.72 5.42
CA HIS A 55 6.51 10.45 4.38
C HIS A 55 5.71 9.46 3.53
N VAL A 56 4.40 9.68 3.42
CA VAL A 56 3.50 8.84 2.64
C VAL A 56 3.16 9.52 1.33
N ASP A 57 3.44 8.85 0.21
CA ASP A 57 3.04 9.27 -1.14
C ASP A 57 1.90 8.37 -1.62
N ALA A 58 0.66 8.84 -1.45
CA ALA A 58 -0.54 8.08 -1.78
C ALA A 58 -1.07 8.48 -3.16
N ARG A 59 -1.29 7.51 -4.03
CA ARG A 59 -1.79 7.70 -5.39
C ARG A 59 -2.82 6.62 -5.74
N GLN A 60 -3.74 6.94 -6.66
CA GLN A 60 -4.73 6.02 -7.18
C GLN A 60 -4.81 6.11 -8.70
N THR A 61 -4.99 4.99 -9.36
CA THR A 61 -5.27 4.93 -10.78
C THR A 61 -6.10 3.70 -11.13
N ASN A 62 -6.91 3.81 -12.18
CA ASN A 62 -7.62 2.67 -12.76
C ASN A 62 -6.79 1.90 -13.79
N HIS A 63 -5.62 2.43 -14.17
CA HIS A 63 -4.84 1.91 -15.29
C HIS A 63 -3.69 1.02 -14.79
N GLU A 64 -3.68 -0.22 -15.26
CA GLU A 64 -2.63 -1.18 -14.95
C GLU A 64 -1.25 -0.69 -15.37
N GLY A 65 -1.13 -0.15 -16.57
CA GLY A 65 0.14 0.39 -17.09
C GLY A 65 0.66 1.55 -16.25
N THR A 66 -0.22 2.41 -15.76
CA THR A 66 0.16 3.51 -14.86
C THR A 66 0.71 2.98 -13.53
N LEU A 67 0.11 1.93 -12.98
CA LEU A 67 0.65 1.27 -11.78
C LEU A 67 2.05 0.73 -12.02
N CYS A 68 2.27 0.09 -13.16
CA CYS A 68 3.60 -0.42 -13.55
C CYS A 68 4.62 0.72 -13.68
N ASP A 69 4.23 1.84 -14.32
CA ASP A 69 5.09 3.01 -14.48
C ASP A 69 5.47 3.61 -13.11
N TRP A 70 4.50 3.74 -12.21
CA TRP A 70 4.75 4.27 -10.87
C TRP A 70 5.66 3.36 -10.05
N ILE A 71 5.49 2.05 -10.15
CA ILE A 71 6.38 1.09 -9.47
C ILE A 71 7.81 1.25 -10.01
N ALA A 72 7.97 1.39 -11.33
CA ALA A 72 9.27 1.55 -11.96
C ALA A 72 10.01 2.82 -11.52
N GLU A 73 9.29 3.85 -11.08
CA GLU A 73 9.85 5.12 -10.61
C GLU A 73 10.32 5.07 -9.15
N LEU A 74 9.94 4.06 -8.37
CA LEU A 74 10.19 4.02 -6.93
C LEU A 74 11.66 3.87 -6.53
N PRO A 75 12.52 3.10 -7.25
CA PRO A 75 13.94 2.99 -6.87
C PRO A 75 14.60 4.36 -6.75
N GLY A 76 15.20 4.63 -5.59
CA GLY A 76 15.82 5.93 -5.28
C GLY A 76 14.85 7.03 -4.84
N ARG A 77 13.54 6.79 -4.87
CA ARG A 77 12.51 7.77 -4.47
C ARG A 77 11.69 7.33 -3.27
N ALA A 78 11.50 6.04 -3.09
CA ALA A 78 10.79 5.49 -1.95
C ALA A 78 11.53 4.28 -1.40
N ASP A 79 11.34 4.03 -0.12
CA ASP A 79 11.96 2.92 0.61
C ASP A 79 11.06 1.68 0.59
N GLY A 80 9.77 1.87 0.41
CA GLY A 80 8.81 0.78 0.38
C GLY A 80 7.48 1.18 -0.27
N LEU A 81 6.62 0.18 -0.45
CA LEU A 81 5.33 0.32 -1.13
C LEU A 81 4.24 -0.43 -0.38
N LEU A 82 3.11 0.22 -0.17
CA LEU A 82 1.84 -0.41 0.14
C LEU A 82 1.03 -0.51 -1.15
N MET A 83 0.58 -1.70 -1.50
CA MET A 83 -0.11 -1.92 -2.77
C MET A 83 -1.46 -2.57 -2.59
N ASN A 84 -2.53 -1.84 -2.85
CA ASN A 84 -3.85 -2.39 -3.04
C ASN A 84 -4.19 -2.33 -4.53
N ALA A 85 -3.88 -3.40 -5.24
CA ALA A 85 -4.05 -3.47 -6.70
C ALA A 85 -5.51 -3.63 -7.12
N GLY A 86 -6.45 -3.75 -6.17
CA GLY A 86 -7.85 -4.00 -6.49
C GLY A 86 -8.03 -5.28 -7.30
N ALA A 87 -8.84 -5.25 -8.34
CA ALA A 87 -9.06 -6.42 -9.20
C ALA A 87 -7.80 -6.90 -9.92
N TYR A 88 -6.83 -6.02 -10.16
CA TYR A 88 -5.57 -6.43 -10.80
C TYR A 88 -4.74 -7.39 -9.95
N THR A 89 -5.01 -7.48 -8.65
CA THR A 89 -4.42 -8.50 -7.76
C THR A 89 -4.57 -9.90 -8.34
N HIS A 90 -5.71 -10.17 -8.96
CA HIS A 90 -6.13 -11.50 -9.42
C HIS A 90 -5.80 -11.76 -10.88
N THR A 91 -5.27 -10.78 -11.62
CA THR A 91 -5.11 -10.86 -13.08
C THR A 91 -3.75 -10.36 -13.58
N SER A 92 -3.06 -9.47 -12.84
CA SER A 92 -1.91 -8.77 -13.40
C SER A 92 -0.59 -9.47 -13.13
N ILE A 93 -0.07 -10.11 -14.15
CA ILE A 93 1.33 -10.57 -14.19
C ILE A 93 2.26 -9.36 -14.38
N ALA A 94 1.82 -8.32 -15.08
CA ALA A 94 2.62 -7.11 -15.30
C ALA A 94 3.00 -6.42 -13.98
N ILE A 95 2.08 -6.31 -13.03
CA ILE A 95 2.37 -5.76 -11.70
C ILE A 95 3.37 -6.65 -10.95
N LEU A 96 3.18 -7.96 -10.97
CA LEU A 96 4.14 -8.91 -10.38
C LEU A 96 5.53 -8.69 -10.94
N ASP A 97 5.66 -8.58 -12.25
CA ASP A 97 6.95 -8.40 -12.93
C ASP A 97 7.59 -7.05 -12.58
N ALA A 98 6.80 -5.98 -12.49
CA ALA A 98 7.30 -4.66 -12.07
C ALA A 98 7.85 -4.69 -10.63
N LEU A 99 7.16 -5.35 -9.70
CA LEU A 99 7.61 -5.52 -8.32
C LEU A 99 8.92 -6.32 -8.25
N ARG A 100 9.03 -7.39 -9.03
CA ARG A 100 10.24 -8.21 -9.10
C ARG A 100 11.41 -7.44 -9.71
N ALA A 101 11.17 -6.67 -10.75
CA ALA A 101 12.20 -5.89 -11.43
C ALA A 101 12.80 -4.80 -10.54
N THR A 102 11.97 -4.12 -9.78
CA THR A 102 12.40 -3.02 -8.89
C THR A 102 12.90 -3.51 -7.54
N ARG A 103 12.49 -4.68 -7.11
CA ARG A 103 12.78 -5.25 -5.78
C ARG A 103 12.34 -4.34 -4.62
N ILE A 104 11.41 -3.43 -4.87
CA ILE A 104 10.89 -2.57 -3.81
C ILE A 104 10.20 -3.42 -2.72
N PRO A 105 10.53 -3.25 -1.45
CA PRO A 105 9.80 -3.91 -0.38
C PRO A 105 8.32 -3.49 -0.41
N CYS A 106 7.44 -4.46 -0.63
CA CYS A 106 6.02 -4.22 -0.84
C CYS A 106 5.18 -5.04 0.13
N VAL A 107 4.18 -4.41 0.73
CA VAL A 107 3.10 -5.09 1.47
C VAL A 107 1.83 -5.02 0.64
N GLU A 108 1.24 -6.19 0.38
CA GLU A 108 -0.07 -6.29 -0.26
C GLU A 108 -1.15 -5.94 0.75
N VAL A 109 -2.09 -5.05 0.37
CA VAL A 109 -3.15 -4.55 1.24
C VAL A 109 -4.51 -4.75 0.59
N HIS A 110 -5.48 -5.22 1.36
CA HIS A 110 -6.89 -5.28 0.96
C HIS A 110 -7.79 -4.82 2.11
N LEU A 111 -8.84 -4.08 1.80
CA LEU A 111 -9.86 -3.66 2.76
C LEU A 111 -10.71 -4.85 3.23
N SER A 112 -11.18 -5.64 2.26
CA SER A 112 -11.97 -6.84 2.52
C SER A 112 -11.08 -8.05 2.79
N ASN A 113 -11.69 -9.15 3.23
CA ASN A 113 -11.04 -10.46 3.27
C ASN A 113 -11.29 -11.18 1.94
N PRO A 114 -10.30 -11.28 1.02
CA PRO A 114 -10.50 -11.92 -0.27
C PRO A 114 -10.89 -13.40 -0.17
N GLU A 115 -10.45 -14.07 0.88
CA GLU A 115 -10.75 -15.49 1.12
C GLU A 115 -12.25 -15.74 1.39
N ALA A 116 -12.97 -14.71 1.85
CA ALA A 116 -14.40 -14.79 2.15
C ALA A 116 -15.29 -14.38 0.96
N ARG A 117 -14.72 -14.14 -0.20
CA ARG A 117 -15.39 -13.65 -1.39
C ARG A 117 -15.39 -14.70 -2.51
N GLU A 118 -15.58 -14.27 -3.76
CA GLU A 118 -15.64 -15.18 -4.90
C GLU A 118 -14.31 -15.96 -5.04
N PRO A 119 -14.35 -17.21 -5.54
CA PRO A 119 -13.15 -18.08 -5.64
C PRO A 119 -11.98 -17.45 -6.40
N PHE A 120 -12.22 -16.64 -7.43
CA PHE A 120 -11.14 -16.00 -8.19
C PHE A 120 -10.35 -14.96 -7.39
N ARG A 121 -10.90 -14.45 -6.27
CA ARG A 121 -10.21 -13.49 -5.40
C ARG A 121 -9.21 -14.14 -4.45
N LYS A 122 -9.18 -15.47 -4.38
CA LYS A 122 -8.20 -16.20 -3.55
C LYS A 122 -6.81 -16.20 -4.14
N THR A 123 -6.68 -15.99 -5.45
CA THR A 123 -5.39 -15.95 -6.14
C THR A 123 -4.87 -14.52 -6.19
N SER A 124 -3.66 -14.31 -5.68
CA SER A 124 -2.91 -13.06 -5.82
C SER A 124 -1.61 -13.34 -6.56
N TYR A 125 -1.46 -12.75 -7.75
CA TYR A 125 -0.21 -12.87 -8.50
C TYR A 125 0.91 -12.05 -7.87
N MET A 126 0.61 -10.88 -7.32
CA MET A 126 1.62 -10.01 -6.74
C MET A 126 2.15 -10.48 -5.38
N ALA A 127 1.42 -11.35 -4.69
CA ALA A 127 1.79 -11.80 -3.35
C ALA A 127 3.18 -12.42 -3.29
N ALA A 128 3.60 -13.13 -4.34
CA ALA A 128 4.92 -13.75 -4.41
C ALA A 128 6.08 -12.74 -4.41
N ALA A 129 5.82 -11.48 -4.79
CA ALA A 129 6.80 -10.40 -4.78
C ALA A 129 6.66 -9.47 -3.57
N CYS A 130 5.73 -9.74 -2.67
CA CYS A 130 5.50 -8.94 -1.47
C CYS A 130 6.19 -9.56 -0.26
N VAL A 131 6.57 -8.72 0.70
CA VAL A 131 7.15 -9.18 1.98
C VAL A 131 6.08 -9.71 2.93
N GLY A 132 4.83 -9.30 2.73
CA GLY A 132 3.70 -9.74 3.53
C GLY A 132 2.38 -9.21 2.94
N LYS A 133 1.29 -9.60 3.60
CA LYS A 133 -0.07 -9.24 3.18
C LYS A 133 -0.92 -8.94 4.41
N ILE A 134 -1.67 -7.87 4.35
CA ILE A 134 -2.65 -7.50 5.38
C ILE A 134 -3.99 -7.25 4.70
N ALA A 135 -5.02 -7.94 5.14
CA ALA A 135 -6.33 -7.91 4.53
C ALA A 135 -7.45 -8.10 5.55
N GLY A 136 -8.62 -7.54 5.28
CA GLY A 136 -9.84 -7.87 6.01
C GLY A 136 -10.21 -6.92 7.14
N PHE A 137 -9.44 -5.88 7.40
CA PHE A 137 -9.64 -4.96 8.52
C PHE A 137 -10.11 -3.56 8.08
N GLY A 138 -10.67 -3.45 6.87
CA GLY A 138 -11.10 -2.17 6.35
C GLY A 138 -9.94 -1.19 6.19
N ALA A 139 -10.17 0.08 6.52
CA ALA A 139 -9.13 1.10 6.48
C ALA A 139 -7.91 0.78 7.36
N ASP A 140 -8.12 0.08 8.46
CA ASP A 140 -7.05 -0.34 9.35
C ASP A 140 -6.04 -1.27 8.67
N SER A 141 -6.43 -1.98 7.62
CA SER A 141 -5.49 -2.78 6.82
C SER A 141 -4.37 -1.91 6.26
N TYR A 142 -4.69 -0.72 5.75
CA TYR A 142 -3.68 0.23 5.27
C TYR A 142 -2.77 0.75 6.40
N LEU A 143 -3.37 1.12 7.52
CA LEU A 143 -2.62 1.68 8.66
C LEU A 143 -1.70 0.64 9.28
N LEU A 144 -2.17 -0.59 9.44
CA LEU A 144 -1.37 -1.70 9.95
C LEU A 144 -0.22 -2.06 8.99
N ALA A 145 -0.50 -2.01 7.68
CA ALA A 145 0.52 -2.26 6.67
C ALA A 145 1.63 -1.21 6.69
N LEU A 146 1.26 0.07 6.83
CA LEU A 146 2.23 1.17 6.98
C LEU A 146 3.15 0.94 8.17
N GLU A 147 2.56 0.61 9.30
CA GLU A 147 3.30 0.36 10.54
C GLU A 147 4.22 -0.85 10.43
N ALA A 148 3.71 -1.95 9.88
CA ALA A 148 4.50 -3.17 9.67
C ALA A 148 5.68 -2.94 8.74
N LEU A 149 5.45 -2.25 7.62
CA LEU A 149 6.52 -1.98 6.65
C LEU A 149 7.56 -1.02 7.22
N ALA A 150 7.15 0.04 7.92
CA ALA A 150 8.08 0.96 8.56
C ALA A 150 9.00 0.24 9.56
N ARG A 151 8.43 -0.63 10.38
CA ARG A 151 9.22 -1.47 11.31
C ARG A 151 10.21 -2.37 10.60
N ARG A 152 9.75 -3.03 9.54
CA ARG A 152 10.61 -3.91 8.74
C ARG A 152 11.78 -3.16 8.11
N LEU A 153 11.51 -2.00 7.51
CA LEU A 153 12.54 -1.19 6.86
C LEU A 153 13.59 -0.68 7.85
N ARG A 154 13.19 -0.38 9.09
CA ARG A 154 14.10 0.09 10.13
C ARG A 154 14.92 -1.02 10.79
N SER A 155 14.52 -2.26 10.63
CA SER A 155 15.21 -3.41 11.22
C SER A 155 16.14 -4.13 10.24
N THR A 156 16.22 -3.66 9.01
CA THR A 156 17.09 -4.24 7.96
C THR A 156 18.36 -3.41 7.77
#